data_dd472b466f7e24fc15e94101d19e8512
#
_entry.id   dd472b466f7e24fc15e94101d19e8512
#
_cell.length_a   1.000
_cell.length_b   1.000
_cell.length_c   1.000
_cell.angle_alpha   90.00
_cell.angle_beta   90.00
_cell.angle_gamma   90.00
#
_symmetry.space_group_name_H-M   'P 1'
#
loop_
_entity.id
_entity.type
_entity.pdbx_description
1 polymer ?
#
loop_
_entity_poly.entity_id
_entity_poly.type
_entity_poly.pdbx_seq_one_letter_code
_entity_poly.pdbx_strand_id
1 'polypeptide(L)'
;MNPNMVSSQGTSLDDAIKLSSTYFEDDKKTSKLLILISDGEDHSEGASDAAEEANKLGLKIITIGLGTPKGGPIPLKENGRVLSFKRDQNNEVVVTKLNEESLKIIAKNTKGGYINGNNTKEVLEYIKKALDNIEKNEFEAQQFTDYNSQFQWFLGMAFFLLFIDVFFLERKTEWLKKLNLFNEKQ
;
A
#
# COMPACT_ATOMS: atom_id res chain seq x y z
N MET A 1 -13.29 11.25 20.63
CA MET A 1 -11.93 11.71 20.97
C MET A 1 -12.03 13.13 21.54
N ASN A 2 -11.40 13.39 22.68
CA ASN A 2 -11.42 14.71 23.30
C ASN A 2 -10.13 15.45 22.86
N PRO A 3 -10.20 16.59 22.18
CA PRO A 3 -9.02 17.33 21.70
C PRO A 3 -8.10 17.82 22.83
N ASN A 4 -8.59 17.86 24.08
CA ASN A 4 -7.79 18.24 25.24
C ASN A 4 -6.87 17.14 25.78
N MET A 5 -6.84 15.96 25.14
CA MET A 5 -5.93 14.87 25.52
C MET A 5 -4.53 15.00 24.91
N VAL A 6 -4.34 15.94 24.00
CA VAL A 6 -3.04 16.19 23.34
C VAL A 6 -2.35 17.36 24.03
N SER A 7 -1.16 17.13 24.53
CA SER A 7 -0.35 18.13 25.27
C SER A 7 0.17 19.28 24.40
N SER A 8 0.17 19.11 23.08
CA SER A 8 0.54 20.12 22.10
C SER A 8 -0.59 20.27 21.08
N GLN A 9 -1.20 21.44 21.03
CA GLN A 9 -2.18 21.76 19.99
C GLN A 9 -1.43 22.24 18.74
N GLY A 10 -1.30 21.41 17.76
CA GLY A 10 -0.71 21.71 16.47
C GLY A 10 -0.81 20.48 15.56
N THR A 11 -0.80 20.70 14.26
CA THR A 11 -0.73 19.60 13.30
C THR A 11 0.75 19.37 12.98
N SER A 12 1.22 18.15 13.29
CA SER A 12 2.54 17.66 12.92
C SER A 12 2.31 16.50 11.96
N LEU A 13 2.40 16.78 10.66
CA LEU A 13 2.18 15.77 9.63
C LEU A 13 3.30 14.74 9.61
N ASP A 14 4.53 15.15 9.91
CA ASP A 14 5.69 14.26 10.00
C ASP A 14 5.55 13.25 11.15
N ASP A 15 5.14 13.67 12.33
CA ASP A 15 4.90 12.77 13.47
C ASP A 15 3.77 11.79 13.17
N ALA A 16 2.69 12.25 12.52
CA ALA A 16 1.58 11.40 12.14
C ALA A 16 2.02 10.32 11.13
N ILE A 17 2.84 10.68 10.14
CA ILE A 17 3.38 9.75 9.14
C ILE A 17 4.36 8.76 9.80
N LYS A 18 5.29 9.24 10.62
CA LYS A 18 6.26 8.41 11.35
C LYS A 18 5.55 7.41 12.27
N LEU A 19 4.60 7.89 13.08
CA LEU A 19 3.83 7.02 13.96
C LEU A 19 3.03 5.98 13.16
N SER A 20 2.39 6.39 12.06
CA SER A 20 1.65 5.44 11.20
C SER A 20 2.57 4.39 10.60
N SER A 21 3.79 4.75 10.24
CA SER A 21 4.77 3.83 9.66
C SER A 21 5.15 2.70 10.63
N THR A 22 5.18 2.96 11.96
CA THR A 22 5.50 1.94 12.97
C THR A 22 4.47 0.81 13.04
N TYR A 23 3.22 1.06 12.63
CA TYR A 23 2.18 0.02 12.58
C TYR A 23 2.35 -0.94 11.40
N PHE A 24 3.21 -0.62 10.43
CA PHE A 24 3.44 -1.39 9.21
C PHE A 24 4.82 -2.08 9.16
N GLU A 25 5.52 -2.18 10.28
CA GLU A 25 6.86 -2.79 10.37
C GLU A 25 6.89 -4.31 10.15
N ASP A 26 5.75 -4.94 9.89
CA ASP A 26 5.68 -6.37 9.59
C ASP A 26 6.33 -6.69 8.23
N ASP A 27 7.19 -7.71 8.23
CA ASP A 27 7.87 -8.31 7.05
C ASP A 27 6.90 -8.92 6.00
N LYS A 28 5.61 -8.74 6.19
CA LYS A 28 4.61 -9.24 5.25
C LYS A 28 4.67 -8.46 3.95
N LYS A 29 4.79 -9.17 2.85
CA LYS A 29 4.75 -8.64 1.47
C LYS A 29 3.34 -8.16 1.07
N THR A 30 2.64 -7.48 1.98
CA THR A 30 1.32 -6.90 1.73
C THR A 30 1.45 -5.43 1.39
N SER A 31 0.60 -4.95 0.50
CA SER A 31 0.57 -3.52 0.16
C SER A 31 0.10 -2.70 1.35
N LYS A 32 0.85 -1.66 1.64
CA LYS A 32 0.61 -0.78 2.79
C LYS A 32 0.02 0.54 2.27
N LEU A 33 -1.15 0.92 2.78
CA LEU A 33 -1.84 2.14 2.39
C LEU A 33 -2.23 2.94 3.63
N LEU A 34 -1.83 4.22 3.65
CA LEU A 34 -2.27 5.22 4.63
C LEU A 34 -3.18 6.25 3.94
N ILE A 35 -4.29 6.57 4.56
CA ILE A 35 -5.15 7.67 4.13
C ILE A 35 -4.98 8.82 5.13
N LEU A 36 -4.40 9.93 4.66
CA LEU A 36 -4.15 11.13 5.45
C LEU A 36 -5.20 12.18 5.10
N ILE A 37 -5.98 12.61 6.08
CA ILE A 37 -7.03 13.64 5.93
C ILE A 37 -6.61 14.86 6.72
N SER A 38 -6.32 15.96 6.03
CA SER A 38 -5.83 17.20 6.66
C SER A 38 -6.18 18.41 5.79
N ASP A 39 -6.06 19.61 6.36
CA ASP A 39 -6.02 20.87 5.61
C ASP A 39 -4.60 21.19 5.11
N GLY A 40 -3.60 20.38 5.46
CA GLY A 40 -2.22 20.53 5.01
C GLY A 40 -1.47 21.67 5.70
N GLU A 41 -2.06 22.32 6.71
CA GLU A 41 -1.32 23.23 7.58
C GLU A 41 -0.40 22.40 8.46
N ASP A 42 0.90 22.53 8.26
CA ASP A 42 1.94 21.83 9.01
C ASP A 42 2.84 22.85 9.69
N HIS A 43 3.05 22.65 10.98
CA HIS A 43 3.95 23.47 11.79
C HIS A 43 5.36 22.87 11.85
N SER A 44 5.57 21.71 11.23
CA SER A 44 6.86 21.04 11.10
C SER A 44 7.34 21.05 9.64
N GLU A 45 8.64 21.25 9.43
CA GLU A 45 9.23 21.20 8.08
C GLU A 45 9.56 19.76 7.63
N GLY A 46 9.24 18.74 8.47
CA GLY A 46 9.68 17.35 8.29
C GLY A 46 8.77 16.44 7.47
N ALA A 47 7.60 16.90 7.04
CA ALA A 47 6.59 16.03 6.41
C ALA A 47 7.06 15.40 5.08
N SER A 48 7.86 16.12 4.30
CA SER A 48 8.43 15.61 3.05
C SER A 48 9.41 14.46 3.32
N ASP A 49 10.28 14.61 4.27
CA ASP A 49 11.30 13.62 4.65
C ASP A 49 10.65 12.38 5.26
N ALA A 50 9.66 12.59 6.14
CA ALA A 50 8.86 11.50 6.70
C ALA A 50 8.12 10.70 5.62
N ALA A 51 7.60 11.37 4.58
CA ALA A 51 6.98 10.71 3.45
C ALA A 51 7.98 9.88 2.62
N GLU A 52 9.19 10.38 2.42
CA GLU A 52 10.25 9.62 1.73
C GLU A 52 10.67 8.38 2.52
N GLU A 53 10.80 8.49 3.85
CA GLU A 53 11.06 7.35 4.72
C GLU A 53 9.94 6.31 4.66
N ALA A 54 8.68 6.76 4.73
CA ALA A 54 7.51 5.90 4.58
C ALA A 54 7.49 5.16 3.23
N ASN A 55 7.88 5.83 2.15
CA ASN A 55 8.00 5.21 0.83
C ASN A 55 9.08 4.11 0.79
N LYS A 56 10.20 4.27 1.50
CA LYS A 56 11.24 3.22 1.62
C LYS A 56 10.71 1.96 2.30
N LEU A 57 9.73 2.10 3.22
CA LEU A 57 9.02 1.01 3.87
C LEU A 57 7.88 0.42 3.01
N GLY A 58 7.69 0.93 1.80
CA GLY A 58 6.62 0.52 0.89
C GLY A 58 5.24 1.07 1.23
N LEU A 59 5.16 2.07 2.12
CA LEU A 59 3.90 2.70 2.50
C LEU A 59 3.49 3.74 1.45
N LYS A 60 2.30 3.55 0.86
CA LYS A 60 1.67 4.54 -0.02
C LYS A 60 0.75 5.43 0.80
N ILE A 61 0.76 6.74 0.55
CA ILE A 61 -0.08 7.70 1.26
C ILE A 61 -1.02 8.38 0.28
N ILE A 62 -2.33 8.21 0.48
CA ILE A 62 -3.35 9.01 -0.19
C ILE A 62 -3.67 10.17 0.72
N THR A 63 -3.50 11.39 0.23
CA THR A 63 -3.82 12.60 0.96
C THR A 63 -5.16 13.18 0.50
N ILE A 64 -6.02 13.52 1.47
CA ILE A 64 -7.32 14.14 1.24
C ILE A 64 -7.30 15.53 1.85
N GLY A 65 -7.34 16.55 0.99
CA GLY A 65 -7.32 17.94 1.43
C GLY A 65 -8.71 18.45 1.81
N LEU A 66 -8.89 18.89 3.05
CA LEU A 66 -10.14 19.51 3.52
C LEU A 66 -9.99 21.01 3.65
N GLY A 67 -10.98 21.74 3.17
CA GLY A 67 -11.00 23.20 3.26
C GLY A 67 -10.94 23.89 1.91
N THR A 68 -10.60 25.17 1.93
CA THR A 68 -10.46 25.99 0.73
C THR A 68 -9.11 26.70 0.70
N PRO A 69 -8.49 26.86 -0.50
CA PRO A 69 -7.23 27.60 -0.61
C PRO A 69 -7.36 29.09 -0.24
N LYS A 70 -8.57 29.65 -0.36
CA LYS A 70 -8.84 31.03 0.06
C LYS A 70 -8.83 31.19 1.58
N GLY A 71 -8.99 30.10 2.29
CA GLY A 71 -9.14 30.09 3.72
C GLY A 71 -10.52 30.52 4.18
N GLY A 72 -10.76 30.30 5.49
CA GLY A 72 -12.00 30.70 6.13
C GLY A 72 -11.91 30.61 7.65
N PRO A 73 -12.72 31.40 8.35
CA PRO A 73 -12.77 31.33 9.80
C PRO A 73 -13.44 30.03 10.26
N ILE A 74 -12.94 29.44 11.34
CA ILE A 74 -13.49 28.22 11.93
C ILE A 74 -14.79 28.55 12.65
N PRO A 75 -15.97 28.07 12.19
CA PRO A 75 -17.23 28.36 12.84
C PRO A 75 -17.43 27.48 14.09
N LEU A 76 -17.77 28.09 15.19
CA LEU A 76 -18.28 27.43 16.40
C LEU A 76 -19.79 27.28 16.27
N LYS A 77 -20.25 26.03 16.14
CA LYS A 77 -21.67 25.72 15.95
C LYS A 77 -22.26 25.12 17.19
N GLU A 78 -23.45 25.55 17.53
CA GLU A 78 -24.31 24.93 18.55
C GLU A 78 -25.68 24.66 17.92
N ASN A 79 -26.18 23.44 18.10
CA ASN A 79 -27.42 22.97 17.46
C ASN A 79 -27.52 23.25 15.95
N GLY A 80 -26.37 23.14 15.23
CA GLY A 80 -26.30 23.37 13.77
C GLY A 80 -26.26 24.84 13.35
N ARG A 81 -26.32 25.79 14.26
CA ARG A 81 -26.23 27.25 13.99
C ARG A 81 -24.86 27.76 14.38
N VAL A 82 -24.28 28.61 13.52
CA VAL A 82 -23.01 29.30 13.81
C VAL A 82 -23.28 30.38 14.85
N LEU A 83 -22.70 30.25 16.05
CA LEU A 83 -22.77 31.22 17.11
C LEU A 83 -21.64 32.23 17.08
N SER A 84 -20.43 31.75 16.77
CA SER A 84 -19.23 32.57 16.77
C SER A 84 -18.15 31.89 15.90
N PHE A 85 -16.98 32.51 15.80
CA PHE A 85 -15.80 31.96 15.17
C PHE A 85 -14.71 31.72 16.21
N LYS A 86 -13.91 30.65 16.00
CA LYS A 86 -12.77 30.33 16.89
C LYS A 86 -11.81 31.52 16.92
N ARG A 87 -11.36 31.86 18.13
CA ARG A 87 -10.38 32.94 18.36
C ARG A 87 -9.13 32.33 18.99
N ASP A 88 -8.02 32.93 18.71
CA ASP A 88 -6.72 32.60 19.31
C ASP A 88 -6.54 33.25 20.70
N GLN A 89 -5.34 33.13 21.26
CA GLN A 89 -4.99 33.72 22.56
C GLN A 89 -5.01 35.27 22.54
N ASN A 90 -4.86 35.88 21.37
CA ASN A 90 -4.90 37.33 21.17
C ASN A 90 -6.33 37.84 20.88
N ASN A 91 -7.32 36.95 20.96
CA ASN A 91 -8.73 37.24 20.64
C ASN A 91 -8.97 37.54 19.13
N GLU A 92 -8.04 37.16 18.25
CA GLU A 92 -8.17 37.27 16.81
C GLU A 92 -8.87 36.02 16.24
N VAL A 93 -9.64 36.20 15.13
CA VAL A 93 -10.35 35.09 14.49
C VAL A 93 -9.36 34.18 13.81
N VAL A 94 -9.36 32.90 14.17
CA VAL A 94 -8.50 31.88 13.55
C VAL A 94 -9.02 31.58 12.14
N VAL A 95 -8.18 31.83 11.15
CA VAL A 95 -8.44 31.52 9.74
C VAL A 95 -7.53 30.35 9.34
N THR A 96 -8.10 29.23 8.89
CA THR A 96 -7.36 28.11 8.34
C THR A 96 -7.44 28.11 6.83
N LYS A 97 -6.37 27.67 6.15
CA LYS A 97 -6.28 27.57 4.69
C LYS A 97 -5.89 26.15 4.30
N LEU A 98 -6.45 25.68 3.20
CA LEU A 98 -6.01 24.43 2.61
C LEU A 98 -4.65 24.66 1.91
N ASN A 99 -3.63 23.97 2.40
CA ASN A 99 -2.31 23.89 1.76
C ASN A 99 -2.23 22.62 0.90
N GLU A 100 -2.77 22.71 -0.32
CA GLU A 100 -2.75 21.58 -1.26
C GLU A 100 -1.34 21.16 -1.66
N GLU A 101 -0.41 22.11 -1.72
CA GLU A 101 0.96 21.85 -2.17
C GLU A 101 1.68 20.88 -1.25
N SER A 102 1.62 21.10 0.06
CA SER A 102 2.17 20.20 1.07
C SER A 102 1.58 18.79 0.93
N LEU A 103 0.27 18.67 0.82
CA LEU A 103 -0.40 17.37 0.67
C LEU A 103 -0.05 16.66 -0.64
N LYS A 104 0.09 17.39 -1.75
CA LYS A 104 0.52 16.86 -3.04
C LYS A 104 1.95 16.35 -3.02
N ILE A 105 2.85 17.03 -2.30
CA ILE A 105 4.26 16.60 -2.14
C ILE A 105 4.30 15.28 -1.38
N ILE A 106 3.61 15.16 -0.25
CA ILE A 106 3.53 13.92 0.54
C ILE A 106 3.01 12.75 -0.32
N ALA A 107 1.90 12.96 -1.04
CA ALA A 107 1.31 11.97 -1.91
C ALA A 107 2.27 11.52 -3.03
N LYS A 108 2.96 12.47 -3.66
CA LYS A 108 3.93 12.22 -4.73
C LYS A 108 5.14 11.42 -4.23
N ASN A 109 5.71 11.79 -3.08
CA ASN A 109 6.89 11.13 -2.50
C ASN A 109 6.61 9.68 -2.14
N THR A 110 5.36 9.35 -1.80
CA THR A 110 4.93 7.99 -1.43
C THR A 110 4.29 7.22 -2.58
N LYS A 111 4.31 7.73 -3.80
CA LYS A 111 3.63 7.14 -4.97
C LYS A 111 2.13 6.88 -4.72
N GLY A 112 1.53 7.65 -3.84
CA GLY A 112 0.10 7.68 -3.59
C GLY A 112 -0.61 8.70 -4.48
N GLY A 113 -1.63 9.34 -3.96
CA GLY A 113 -2.35 10.36 -4.72
C GLY A 113 -3.01 11.40 -3.81
N TYR A 114 -3.28 12.56 -4.38
CA TYR A 114 -4.02 13.65 -3.72
C TYR A 114 -5.42 13.77 -4.29
N ILE A 115 -6.40 14.01 -3.42
CA ILE A 115 -7.76 14.38 -3.83
C ILE A 115 -8.31 15.48 -2.92
N ASN A 116 -9.07 16.41 -3.52
CA ASN A 116 -9.80 17.42 -2.75
C ASN A 116 -11.00 16.77 -2.06
N GLY A 117 -11.10 16.96 -0.74
CA GLY A 117 -12.09 16.30 0.12
C GLY A 117 -13.47 16.94 0.16
N ASN A 118 -13.68 18.04 -0.56
CA ASN A 118 -14.95 18.78 -0.52
C ASN A 118 -16.14 18.02 -1.14
N ASN A 119 -15.87 17.02 -2.00
CA ASN A 119 -16.89 16.15 -2.59
C ASN A 119 -16.71 14.70 -2.11
N THR A 120 -17.51 14.27 -1.14
CA THR A 120 -17.44 12.93 -0.54
C THR A 120 -17.62 11.81 -1.56
N LYS A 121 -18.45 11.99 -2.61
CA LYS A 121 -18.68 10.94 -3.63
C LYS A 121 -17.42 10.70 -4.45
N GLU A 122 -16.77 11.77 -4.91
CA GLU A 122 -15.52 11.70 -5.67
C GLU A 122 -14.41 11.07 -4.84
N VAL A 123 -14.30 11.43 -3.54
CA VAL A 123 -13.34 10.84 -2.61
C VAL A 123 -13.55 9.33 -2.47
N LEU A 124 -14.80 8.90 -2.27
CA LEU A 124 -15.12 7.47 -2.13
C LEU A 124 -14.82 6.69 -3.41
N GLU A 125 -15.15 7.22 -4.57
CA GLU A 125 -14.82 6.60 -5.85
C GLU A 125 -13.31 6.49 -6.07
N TYR A 126 -12.57 7.55 -5.72
CA TYR A 126 -11.13 7.57 -5.82
C TYR A 126 -10.47 6.51 -4.93
N ILE A 127 -10.89 6.44 -3.64
CA ILE A 127 -10.36 5.45 -2.70
C ILE A 127 -10.69 4.03 -3.17
N LYS A 128 -11.93 3.77 -3.63
CA LYS A 128 -12.30 2.45 -4.17
C LYS A 128 -11.40 2.05 -5.33
N LYS A 129 -11.20 2.93 -6.32
CA LYS A 129 -10.30 2.66 -7.44
C LYS A 129 -8.86 2.40 -7.01
N ALA A 130 -8.38 3.14 -6.00
CA ALA A 130 -7.04 2.94 -5.47
C ALA A 130 -6.89 1.57 -4.79
N LEU A 131 -7.90 1.12 -4.02
CA LEU A 131 -7.94 -0.19 -3.38
C LEU A 131 -8.02 -1.32 -4.42
N ASP A 132 -8.92 -1.21 -5.40
CA ASP A 132 -9.04 -2.19 -6.50
C ASP A 132 -7.72 -2.38 -7.26
N ASN A 133 -6.97 -1.30 -7.47
CA ASN A 133 -5.65 -1.37 -8.11
C ASN A 133 -4.59 -2.04 -7.22
N ILE A 134 -4.67 -1.85 -5.90
CA ILE A 134 -3.77 -2.50 -4.95
C ILE A 134 -4.04 -4.01 -4.95
N GLU A 135 -5.30 -4.42 -4.82
CA GLU A 135 -5.70 -5.82 -4.85
C GLU A 135 -5.25 -6.53 -6.14
N LYS A 136 -5.48 -5.91 -7.30
CA LYS A 136 -5.03 -6.47 -8.59
C LYS A 136 -3.52 -6.68 -8.65
N ASN A 137 -2.75 -5.69 -8.20
CA ASN A 137 -1.29 -5.78 -8.19
C ASN A 137 -0.79 -6.88 -7.22
N GLU A 138 -1.46 -7.09 -6.10
CA GLU A 138 -1.13 -8.18 -5.18
C GLU A 138 -1.45 -9.55 -5.78
N PHE A 139 -2.60 -9.70 -6.43
CA PHE A 139 -2.95 -10.94 -7.13
C PHE A 139 -1.96 -11.28 -8.24
N GLU A 140 -1.58 -10.30 -9.06
CA GLU A 140 -0.58 -10.49 -10.10
C GLU A 140 0.79 -10.85 -9.49
N ALA A 141 1.23 -10.13 -8.45
CA ALA A 141 2.50 -10.41 -7.79
C ALA A 141 2.53 -11.79 -7.13
N GLN A 142 1.44 -12.26 -6.53
CA GLN A 142 1.32 -13.60 -5.96
C GLN A 142 1.34 -14.68 -7.05
N GLN A 143 0.63 -14.48 -8.17
CA GLN A 143 0.68 -15.43 -9.29
C GLN A 143 2.09 -15.60 -9.85
N PHE A 144 2.88 -14.52 -9.94
CA PHE A 144 4.27 -14.62 -10.40
C PHE A 144 5.21 -15.24 -9.35
N THR A 145 4.87 -15.18 -8.07
CA THR A 145 5.72 -15.70 -6.99
C THR A 145 5.46 -17.18 -6.72
N ASP A 146 4.21 -17.65 -6.91
CA ASP A 146 3.84 -19.05 -6.73
C ASP A 146 4.27 -19.96 -7.88
N TYR A 147 4.58 -19.40 -9.06
CA TYR A 147 5.21 -20.13 -10.15
C TYR A 147 6.74 -20.23 -9.94
N ASN A 148 7.15 -20.78 -8.82
CA ASN A 148 8.48 -21.40 -8.75
C ASN A 148 8.40 -22.73 -9.52
N SER A 149 8.42 -22.58 -10.85
CA SER A 149 8.22 -23.69 -11.78
C SER A 149 9.33 -24.72 -11.59
N GLN A 150 9.02 -25.77 -10.86
CA GLN A 150 9.94 -26.91 -10.63
C GLN A 150 10.01 -27.85 -11.85
N PHE A 151 9.57 -27.39 -13.03
CA PHE A 151 9.62 -28.19 -14.27
C PHE A 151 11.03 -28.67 -14.59
N GLN A 152 12.05 -27.97 -14.13
CA GLN A 152 13.45 -28.33 -14.35
C GLN A 152 13.79 -29.70 -13.76
N TRP A 153 13.25 -30.06 -12.60
CA TRP A 153 13.43 -31.37 -12.00
C TRP A 153 12.76 -32.48 -12.80
N PHE A 154 11.53 -32.23 -13.30
CA PHE A 154 10.81 -33.18 -14.14
C PHE A 154 11.46 -33.31 -15.51
N LEU A 155 11.96 -32.21 -16.09
CA LEU A 155 12.69 -32.21 -17.33
C LEU A 155 14.02 -32.97 -17.19
N GLY A 156 14.76 -32.76 -16.11
CA GLY A 156 15.99 -33.49 -15.80
C GLY A 156 15.75 -34.98 -15.64
N MET A 157 14.67 -35.38 -14.96
CA MET A 157 14.28 -36.78 -14.80
C MET A 157 13.88 -37.42 -16.14
N ALA A 158 13.12 -36.70 -16.98
CA ALA A 158 12.75 -37.17 -18.32
C ALA A 158 13.98 -37.35 -19.20
N PHE A 159 14.94 -36.42 -19.17
CA PHE A 159 16.18 -36.51 -19.90
C PHE A 159 17.06 -37.68 -19.44
N PHE A 160 17.09 -37.92 -18.11
CA PHE A 160 17.81 -39.05 -17.52
C PHE A 160 17.18 -40.39 -17.93
N LEU A 161 15.87 -40.51 -17.99
CA LEU A 161 15.17 -41.71 -18.46
C LEU A 161 15.41 -41.95 -19.94
N LEU A 162 15.41 -40.91 -20.80
CA LEU A 162 15.76 -41.03 -22.21
C LEU A 162 17.23 -41.48 -22.40
N PHE A 163 18.12 -40.97 -21.58
CA PHE A 163 19.53 -41.36 -21.62
C PHE A 163 19.69 -42.84 -21.25
N ILE A 164 18.99 -43.31 -20.26
CA ILE A 164 18.94 -44.73 -19.85
C ILE A 164 18.37 -45.57 -20.99
N ASP A 165 17.31 -45.13 -21.65
CA ASP A 165 16.65 -45.84 -22.74
C ASP A 165 17.62 -46.08 -23.93
N VAL A 166 18.36 -45.04 -24.32
CA VAL A 166 19.40 -45.15 -25.38
C VAL A 166 20.48 -46.14 -25.00
N PHE A 167 20.90 -46.22 -23.74
CA PHE A 167 21.92 -47.15 -23.30
C PHE A 167 21.41 -48.61 -23.15
N PHE A 168 20.12 -48.81 -22.86
CA PHE A 168 19.54 -50.14 -22.69
C PHE A 168 19.00 -50.77 -23.97
N LEU A 169 18.74 -49.99 -25.02
CA LEU A 169 18.18 -50.51 -26.27
C LEU A 169 19.15 -51.40 -27.11
N GLU A 170 20.44 -51.28 -26.90
CA GLU A 170 21.44 -52.10 -27.67
C GLU A 170 21.81 -53.45 -27.04
N ARG A 171 21.39 -53.74 -25.81
CA ARG A 171 21.66 -55.06 -25.22
C ARG A 171 20.34 -55.67 -24.75
N LYS A 172 19.88 -56.72 -25.47
CA LYS A 172 18.87 -57.65 -24.99
C LYS A 172 19.37 -58.26 -23.68
N THR A 173 19.06 -57.61 -22.55
CA THR A 173 19.47 -58.09 -21.23
C THR A 173 18.76 -59.38 -20.93
N GLU A 174 19.50 -60.50 -20.89
CA GLU A 174 18.97 -61.85 -20.59
C GLU A 174 18.20 -61.91 -19.24
N TRP A 175 18.45 -60.94 -18.36
CA TRP A 175 17.76 -60.81 -17.10
C TRP A 175 16.27 -60.38 -17.24
N LEU A 176 15.95 -59.51 -18.24
CA LEU A 176 14.55 -59.12 -18.55
C LEU A 176 13.77 -60.27 -19.18
N LYS A 177 14.42 -61.22 -19.89
CA LYS A 177 13.79 -62.42 -20.36
C LYS A 177 13.43 -63.40 -19.23
N LYS A 178 14.17 -63.40 -18.13
CA LYS A 178 13.85 -64.23 -16.93
C LYS A 178 12.66 -63.71 -16.13
N LEU A 179 12.34 -62.42 -16.22
CA LEU A 179 11.20 -61.81 -15.48
C LEU A 179 9.85 -62.07 -16.15
N ASN A 180 9.82 -62.55 -17.40
CA ASN A 180 8.61 -63.01 -18.14
C ASN A 180 7.40 -62.12 -17.98
N LEU A 181 7.61 -60.78 -18.01
CA LEU A 181 6.56 -59.77 -17.71
C LEU A 181 5.51 -59.69 -18.82
N PHE A 182 5.77 -60.19 -19.99
CA PHE A 182 4.82 -60.32 -21.09
C PHE A 182 4.74 -61.82 -21.48
N ASN A 183 3.70 -62.49 -21.03
CA ASN A 183 3.41 -63.89 -21.24
C ASN A 183 3.14 -64.17 -22.74
N GLU A 184 4.19 -64.23 -23.59
CA GLU A 184 4.11 -64.74 -24.94
C GLU A 184 4.11 -66.29 -24.86
N LYS A 185 2.88 -66.82 -24.83
CA LYS A 185 2.68 -68.26 -25.12
C LYS A 185 3.05 -68.46 -26.61
N GLN A 186 4.03 -69.25 -26.87
CA GLN A 186 4.15 -69.99 -28.14
C GLN A 186 3.03 -71.02 -28.17
#